data_0c72ad4ca46955ffefaecd25dcf76f29
#
_entry.id   0c72ad4ca46955ffefaecd25dcf76f29
#
_cell.length_a   1.000
_cell.length_b   1.000
_cell.length_c   1.000
_cell.angle_alpha   90.00
_cell.angle_beta   90.00
_cell.angle_gamma   90.00
#
_symmetry.space_group_name_H-M   'P 1'
#
loop_
_entity.id
_entity.type
_entity.pdbx_description
1 polymer ?
#
loop_
_entity_poly.entity_id
_entity_poly.type
_entity_poly.pdbx_seq_one_letter_code
_entity_poly.pdbx_strand_id
1 'polypeptide(L)'
;MSMRAIKIEPDSDIREVEITGESIEEQNDSIHGYLGGYFDVVRMGRDACMLVDDEGLLKALPQNTLAMMISGYPLLVGTALIVGTREGDDGDEFCDAPERFVKLAAELNGAAAVWEEEQA
;
A
#
# COMPACT_ATOMS: atom_id res chain seq x y z
N MET A 1 -17.92 -5.57 -4.65
CA MET A 1 -17.41 -4.58 -3.68
C MET A 1 -15.97 -4.28 -3.93
N SER A 2 -15.58 -3.03 -3.73
CA SER A 2 -14.18 -2.63 -3.83
C SER A 2 -13.81 -1.84 -2.58
N MET A 3 -12.51 -1.83 -2.25
CA MET A 3 -12.01 -0.97 -1.21
C MET A 3 -10.82 -0.18 -1.75
N ARG A 4 -10.66 1.04 -1.25
CA ARG A 4 -9.53 1.87 -1.65
C ARG A 4 -8.28 1.47 -0.88
N ALA A 5 -7.16 1.50 -1.57
CA ALA A 5 -5.85 1.27 -0.99
C ALA A 5 -4.89 2.32 -1.55
N ILE A 6 -3.75 2.49 -0.92
CA ILE A 6 -2.72 3.38 -1.41
C ILE A 6 -1.54 2.52 -1.86
N LYS A 7 -1.21 2.59 -3.13
CA LYS A 7 -0.09 1.84 -3.71
C LYS A 7 1.15 2.74 -3.71
N ILE A 8 2.25 2.21 -3.20
CA ILE A 8 3.54 2.89 -3.17
C ILE A 8 4.56 2.04 -3.91
N GLU A 9 5.16 2.61 -4.95
CA GLU A 9 6.18 1.92 -5.73
C GLU A 9 7.59 2.30 -5.25
N PRO A 10 8.60 1.46 -5.51
CA PRO A 10 9.99 1.78 -5.13
C PRO A 10 10.53 3.08 -5.71
N ASP A 11 9.99 3.56 -6.83
CA ASP A 11 10.37 4.84 -7.44
C ASP A 11 9.68 6.05 -6.78
N SER A 12 8.99 5.84 -5.68
CA SER A 12 8.23 6.84 -4.91
C SER A 12 6.92 7.28 -5.58
N ASP A 13 6.44 6.55 -6.61
CA ASP A 13 5.10 6.75 -7.11
C ASP A 13 4.10 6.30 -6.03
N ILE A 14 3.19 7.18 -5.66
CA ILE A 14 2.17 6.90 -4.65
C ILE A 14 0.80 7.32 -5.20
N ARG A 15 -0.16 6.41 -5.18
CA ARG A 15 -1.49 6.69 -5.72
C ARG A 15 -2.56 5.82 -5.09
N GLU A 16 -3.80 6.31 -5.14
CA GLU A 16 -4.95 5.53 -4.74
C GLU A 16 -5.26 4.48 -5.81
N VAL A 17 -5.52 3.26 -5.35
CA VAL A 17 -5.96 2.15 -6.21
C VAL A 17 -7.13 1.44 -5.55
N GLU A 18 -7.79 0.55 -6.29
CA GLU A 18 -8.88 -0.25 -5.76
C GLU A 18 -8.45 -1.71 -5.64
N ILE A 19 -8.80 -2.30 -4.49
CA ILE A 19 -8.75 -3.75 -4.30
C ILE A 19 -10.17 -4.25 -4.57
N THR A 20 -10.33 -5.12 -5.54
CA THR A 20 -11.63 -5.59 -6.01
C THR A 20 -11.91 -7.00 -5.54
N GLY A 21 -13.20 -7.35 -5.44
CA GLY A 21 -13.66 -8.68 -5.10
C GLY A 21 -14.81 -8.65 -4.12
N GLU A 22 -15.69 -9.64 -4.22
CA GLU A 22 -16.85 -9.79 -3.33
C GLU A 22 -16.60 -10.75 -2.18
N SER A 23 -15.52 -11.54 -2.27
CA SER A 23 -15.09 -12.47 -1.25
C SER A 23 -13.67 -12.12 -0.80
N ILE A 24 -13.28 -12.66 0.36
CA ILE A 24 -11.91 -12.50 0.86
C ILE A 24 -10.92 -13.10 -0.14
N GLU A 25 -11.26 -14.25 -0.71
CA GLU A 25 -10.41 -14.91 -1.72
C GLU A 25 -10.18 -14.02 -2.95
N GLU A 26 -11.25 -13.42 -3.48
CA GLU A 26 -11.14 -12.51 -4.63
C GLU A 26 -10.35 -11.25 -4.29
N GLN A 27 -10.55 -10.70 -3.08
CA GLN A 27 -9.78 -9.55 -2.61
C GLN A 27 -8.30 -9.88 -2.50
N ASN A 28 -7.97 -11.05 -1.98
CA ASN A 28 -6.58 -11.51 -1.89
C ASN A 28 -5.96 -11.68 -3.28
N ASP A 29 -6.71 -12.17 -4.25
CA ASP A 29 -6.23 -12.27 -5.63
C ASP A 29 -5.93 -10.89 -6.21
N SER A 30 -6.76 -9.89 -5.91
CA SER A 30 -6.50 -8.51 -6.32
C SER A 30 -5.21 -7.96 -5.69
N ILE A 31 -5.01 -8.21 -4.41
CA ILE A 31 -3.78 -7.82 -3.70
C ILE A 31 -2.56 -8.50 -4.31
N HIS A 32 -2.63 -9.81 -4.55
CA HIS A 32 -1.55 -10.57 -5.21
C HIS A 32 -1.21 -9.99 -6.57
N GLY A 33 -2.21 -9.52 -7.30
CA GLY A 33 -2.00 -8.88 -8.60
C GLY A 33 -1.16 -7.62 -8.51
N TYR A 34 -1.35 -6.80 -7.47
CA TYR A 34 -0.55 -5.60 -7.25
C TYR A 34 0.86 -5.93 -6.77
N LEU A 35 1.00 -6.90 -5.87
CA LEU A 35 2.27 -7.18 -5.20
C LEU A 35 3.13 -8.20 -5.92
N GLY A 36 2.54 -9.02 -6.77
CA GLY A 36 3.26 -10.07 -7.51
C GLY A 36 3.34 -11.41 -6.79
N GLY A 37 2.60 -11.58 -5.69
CA GLY A 37 2.58 -12.84 -4.95
C GLY A 37 1.88 -12.70 -3.60
N TYR A 38 2.12 -13.67 -2.73
CA TYR A 38 1.61 -13.65 -1.36
C TYR A 38 2.20 -12.46 -0.59
N PHE A 39 1.52 -12.04 0.46
CA PHE A 39 1.90 -10.82 1.17
C PHE A 39 2.09 -11.03 2.66
N ASP A 40 2.99 -10.22 3.22
CA ASP A 40 3.14 -10.02 4.65
C ASP A 40 2.42 -8.74 5.07
N VAL A 41 2.02 -8.69 6.34
CA VAL A 41 1.31 -7.55 6.91
C VAL A 41 2.23 -6.80 7.86
N VAL A 42 2.43 -5.51 7.59
CA VAL A 42 3.17 -4.61 8.47
C VAL A 42 2.17 -3.68 9.14
N ARG A 43 1.98 -3.80 10.45
CA ARG A 43 1.00 -2.98 11.16
C ARG A 43 1.47 -1.53 11.28
N MET A 44 0.52 -0.60 11.09
CA MET A 44 0.74 0.83 11.21
C MET A 44 -0.31 1.44 12.13
N GLY A 45 -0.23 1.12 13.42
CA GLY A 45 -1.23 1.55 14.39
C GLY A 45 -2.43 0.61 14.44
N ARG A 46 -3.58 1.14 14.85
CA ARG A 46 -4.78 0.32 15.07
C ARG A 46 -5.70 0.23 13.86
N ASP A 47 -5.59 1.17 12.93
CA ASP A 47 -6.56 1.34 11.85
C ASP A 47 -5.98 1.14 10.46
N ALA A 48 -4.71 0.78 10.37
CA ALA A 48 -4.06 0.59 9.07
C ALA A 48 -2.95 -0.44 9.12
N CYS A 49 -2.66 -1.00 7.97
CA CYS A 49 -1.48 -1.83 7.77
C CYS A 49 -0.96 -1.66 6.35
N MET A 50 0.29 -2.10 6.16
CA MET A 50 0.93 -2.09 4.85
C MET A 50 1.16 -3.53 4.42
N LEU A 51 0.79 -3.84 3.19
CA LEU A 51 0.94 -5.17 2.61
C LEU A 51 2.11 -5.14 1.64
N VAL A 52 3.02 -6.08 1.78
CA VAL A 52 4.23 -6.19 0.94
C VAL A 52 4.42 -7.64 0.51
N ASP A 53 5.16 -7.86 -0.59
CA ASP A 53 5.48 -9.21 -1.06
C ASP A 53 6.32 -9.94 -0.01
N ASP A 54 5.86 -11.10 0.44
CA ASP A 54 6.56 -11.88 1.46
C ASP A 54 7.88 -12.51 0.95
N GLU A 55 8.06 -12.57 -0.35
CA GLU A 55 9.27 -13.07 -1.00
C GLU A 55 10.11 -11.96 -1.65
N GLY A 56 9.82 -10.70 -1.33
CA GLY A 56 10.47 -9.56 -1.96
C GLY A 56 11.99 -9.60 -1.91
N LEU A 57 12.56 -9.98 -0.77
CA LEU A 57 14.01 -10.10 -0.62
C LEU A 57 14.59 -11.24 -1.47
N LEU A 58 13.88 -12.38 -1.55
CA LEU A 58 14.29 -13.50 -2.39
C LEU A 58 14.26 -13.16 -3.87
N LYS A 59 13.32 -12.31 -4.27
CA LYS A 59 13.17 -11.82 -5.65
C LYS A 59 14.11 -10.67 -5.96
N ALA A 60 14.91 -10.20 -5.00
CA ALA A 60 15.80 -9.06 -5.14
C ALA A 60 15.07 -7.79 -5.62
N LEU A 61 13.86 -7.56 -5.12
CA LEU A 61 13.10 -6.36 -5.46
C LEU A 61 13.77 -5.10 -4.90
N PRO A 62 13.65 -3.96 -5.57
CA PRO A 62 14.28 -2.72 -5.09
C PRO A 62 13.67 -2.23 -3.79
N GLN A 63 14.47 -1.53 -2.98
CA GLN A 63 14.00 -0.94 -1.73
C GLN A 63 12.91 0.09 -1.99
N ASN A 64 11.90 0.10 -1.12
CA ASN A 64 10.80 1.06 -1.17
C ASN A 64 10.98 2.08 -0.05
N THR A 65 11.80 3.09 -0.30
CA THR A 65 12.16 4.10 0.71
C THR A 65 10.95 4.84 1.24
N LEU A 66 10.02 5.22 0.37
CA LEU A 66 8.82 5.95 0.80
C LEU A 66 7.94 5.08 1.73
N ALA A 67 7.77 3.80 1.40
CA ALA A 67 7.03 2.87 2.26
C ALA A 67 7.72 2.69 3.62
N MET A 68 9.04 2.64 3.63
CA MET A 68 9.82 2.55 4.86
C MET A 68 9.63 3.79 5.72
N MET A 69 9.64 4.98 5.13
CA MET A 69 9.42 6.24 5.84
C MET A 69 8.01 6.33 6.43
N ILE A 70 7.00 5.96 5.65
CA ILE A 70 5.60 6.04 6.08
C ILE A 70 5.29 5.03 7.19
N SER A 71 5.80 3.81 7.08
CA SER A 71 5.52 2.75 8.05
C SER A 71 6.45 2.75 9.26
N GLY A 72 7.62 3.35 9.13
CA GLY A 72 8.67 3.27 10.15
C GLY A 72 9.39 1.93 10.18
N TYR A 73 9.16 1.07 9.20
CA TYR A 73 9.79 -0.24 9.13
C TYR A 73 11.17 -0.14 8.50
N PRO A 74 12.18 -0.86 9.03
CA PRO A 74 13.58 -0.64 8.65
C PRO A 74 13.95 -1.15 7.25
N LEU A 75 13.20 -2.11 6.70
CA LEU A 75 13.49 -2.63 5.35
C LEU A 75 12.23 -3.13 4.70
N LEU A 76 11.80 -2.46 3.64
CA LEU A 76 10.70 -2.89 2.78
C LEU A 76 11.16 -2.80 1.33
N VAL A 77 10.83 -3.81 0.53
CA VAL A 77 11.21 -3.90 -0.88
C VAL A 77 9.98 -4.18 -1.74
N GLY A 78 10.03 -3.72 -2.98
CA GLY A 78 8.94 -3.91 -3.93
C GLY A 78 7.75 -2.99 -3.68
N THR A 79 6.64 -3.27 -4.36
CA THR A 79 5.40 -2.51 -4.22
C THR A 79 4.80 -2.72 -2.83
N ALA A 80 4.25 -1.67 -2.24
CA ALA A 80 3.53 -1.72 -0.98
C ALA A 80 2.11 -1.20 -1.15
N LEU A 81 1.16 -1.76 -0.40
CA LEU A 81 -0.23 -1.29 -0.36
C LEU A 81 -0.60 -0.92 1.06
N ILE A 82 -1.13 0.28 1.26
CA ILE A 82 -1.73 0.67 2.54
C ILE A 82 -3.22 0.37 2.46
N VAL A 83 -3.72 -0.38 3.44
CA VAL A 83 -5.16 -0.64 3.61
C VAL A 83 -5.56 -0.28 5.02
N GLY A 84 -6.85 -0.08 5.23
CA GLY A 84 -7.40 0.07 6.57
C GLY A 84 -7.60 -1.29 7.22
N THR A 85 -7.65 -1.30 8.54
CA THR A 85 -8.01 -2.48 9.32
C THR A 85 -9.08 -2.12 10.32
N ARG A 86 -9.99 -3.06 10.57
CA ARG A 86 -11.04 -2.93 11.58
C ARG A 86 -11.30 -4.29 12.22
N GLU A 87 -11.87 -4.29 13.42
CA GLU A 87 -12.28 -5.52 14.06
C GLU A 87 -13.53 -6.08 13.38
N GLY A 88 -13.50 -7.36 13.02
CA GLY A 88 -14.64 -8.08 12.47
C GLY A 88 -15.03 -9.23 13.41
N ASP A 89 -16.09 -9.96 13.04
CA ASP A 89 -16.61 -11.06 13.84
C ASP A 89 -15.60 -12.20 14.00
N ASP A 90 -14.79 -12.44 12.99
CA ASP A 90 -13.81 -13.53 12.94
C ASP A 90 -12.37 -13.04 13.00
N GLY A 91 -12.14 -11.87 13.57
CA GLY A 91 -10.81 -11.23 13.65
C GLY A 91 -10.74 -9.95 12.81
N ASP A 92 -9.54 -9.46 12.59
CA ASP A 92 -9.35 -8.21 11.86
C ASP A 92 -9.68 -8.37 10.38
N GLU A 93 -10.37 -7.36 9.83
CA GLU A 93 -10.72 -7.28 8.42
C GLU A 93 -10.01 -6.10 7.76
N PHE A 94 -9.70 -6.25 6.47
CA PHE A 94 -9.24 -5.12 5.68
C PHE A 94 -10.45 -4.24 5.29
N CYS A 95 -10.21 -2.95 5.22
CA CYS A 95 -11.21 -1.97 4.80
C CYS A 95 -10.50 -0.83 4.05
N ASP A 96 -11.25 0.21 3.69
CA ASP A 96 -10.68 1.35 2.98
C ASP A 96 -9.49 1.95 3.74
N ALA A 97 -8.45 2.29 3.00
CA ALA A 97 -7.32 3.02 3.58
C ALA A 97 -7.83 4.28 4.28
N PRO A 98 -7.32 4.61 5.47
CA PRO A 98 -7.72 5.83 6.17
C PRO A 98 -7.49 7.08 5.33
N GLU A 99 -8.37 8.06 5.50
CA GLU A 99 -8.37 9.31 4.73
C GLU A 99 -7.03 10.03 4.77
N ARG A 100 -6.31 9.97 5.90
CA ARG A 100 -5.01 10.64 6.02
C ARG A 100 -3.99 10.14 5.01
N PHE A 101 -4.07 8.87 4.60
CA PHE A 101 -3.17 8.31 3.57
C PHE A 101 -3.62 8.70 2.17
N VAL A 102 -4.92 8.84 1.94
CA VAL A 102 -5.45 9.35 0.68
C VAL A 102 -4.97 10.79 0.46
N LYS A 103 -5.06 11.61 1.50
CA LYS A 103 -4.57 13.00 1.47
C LYS A 103 -3.07 13.06 1.25
N LEU A 104 -2.31 12.20 1.93
CA LEU A 104 -0.85 12.15 1.76
C LEU A 104 -0.48 11.82 0.31
N ALA A 105 -1.15 10.84 -0.29
CA ALA A 105 -0.92 10.48 -1.69
C ALA A 105 -1.19 11.66 -2.62
N ALA A 106 -2.30 12.36 -2.43
CA ALA A 106 -2.65 13.53 -3.22
C ALA A 106 -1.64 14.67 -3.07
N GLU A 107 -1.18 14.93 -1.83
CA GLU A 107 -0.19 15.96 -1.54
C GLU A 107 1.16 15.64 -2.19
N LEU A 108 1.63 14.41 -2.11
CA LEU A 108 2.90 14.00 -2.70
C LEU A 108 2.85 14.02 -4.23
N ASN A 109 1.74 13.61 -4.82
CA ASN A 109 1.54 13.69 -6.26
C ASN A 109 1.47 15.15 -6.72
N GLY A 110 0.78 16.02 -5.97
CA GLY A 110 0.73 17.44 -6.26
C GLY A 110 2.11 18.12 -6.20
N ALA A 111 2.89 17.79 -5.17
CA ALA A 111 4.25 18.31 -5.02
C ALA A 111 5.16 17.83 -6.16
N ALA A 112 5.04 16.55 -6.58
CA ALA A 112 5.81 16.02 -7.69
C ALA A 112 5.46 16.71 -9.00
N ALA A 113 4.17 16.97 -9.25
CA ALA A 113 3.72 17.67 -10.44
C ALA A 113 4.26 19.11 -10.52
N VAL A 114 4.24 19.83 -9.40
CA VAL A 114 4.79 21.19 -9.30
C VAL A 114 6.30 21.17 -9.56
N TRP A 115 7.01 20.22 -8.97
CA TRP A 115 8.44 20.06 -9.18
C TRP A 115 8.77 19.81 -10.66
N GLU A 116 8.03 18.94 -11.33
CA GLU A 116 8.22 18.65 -12.74
C GLU A 116 7.97 19.88 -13.62
N GLU A 117 6.94 20.66 -13.32
CA GLU A 117 6.66 21.91 -14.04
C GLU A 117 7.79 22.93 -13.90
N GLU A 118 8.35 23.06 -12.70
CA GLU A 118 9.48 23.97 -12.45
C GLU A 118 10.76 23.55 -13.16
N GLN A 119 10.95 22.25 -13.39
CA GLN A 119 12.12 21.73 -14.08
C GLN A 119 11.97 21.75 -15.60
N ALA A 120 10.77 21.86 -16.10
CA ALA A 120 10.51 21.97 -17.53
C ALA A 120 10.82 23.39 -18.02
#